data_418b3706eac276c75b9d2a2b46010a07
#
_entry.id   418b3706eac276c75b9d2a2b46010a07
#
_cell.length_a   1.000
_cell.length_b   1.000
_cell.length_c   1.000
_cell.angle_alpha   90.00
_cell.angle_beta   90.00
_cell.angle_gamma   90.00
#
_symmetry.space_group_name_H-M   'P 1'
#
loop_
_entity.id
_entity.type
_entity.pdbx_description
1 polymer ?
#
loop_
_entity_poly.entity_id
_entity_poly.type
_entity_poly.pdbx_seq_one_letter_code
_entity_poly.pdbx_strand_id
1 'polypeptide(L)'
;MSANQHAASGKKITFTEHAREAMVKRELDEESAIEAVNNPDELFLNRRTGRTVAVKRDDQALVAVYDAVNDHLEVVTVFKTSKPDKLIRRKLDKGHWVRVG
;
A
#
# COMPACT_ATOMS: atom_id res chain seq x y z
N MET A 1 -17.52 13.81 -5.28
CA MET A 1 -17.12 13.34 -5.31
C MET A 1 -16.84 12.49 -5.20
N SER A 2 -16.72 12.12 -5.09
CA SER A 2 -16.36 11.36 -4.96
C SER A 2 -15.82 10.45 -5.24
N ALA A 3 -15.51 10.46 -5.71
CA ALA A 3 -14.81 9.58 -6.34
C ALA A 3 -13.94 8.88 -5.55
N ASN A 4 -13.56 9.26 -4.69
CA ASN A 4 -12.63 8.66 -4.08
C ASN A 4 -13.10 7.86 -3.11
N GLN A 5 -13.84 7.10 -3.41
CA GLN A 5 -14.24 6.20 -2.62
C GLN A 5 -13.29 5.27 -2.29
N HIS A 6 -12.21 5.21 -2.96
CA HIS A 6 -11.23 4.39 -2.57
C HIS A 6 -10.91 4.77 -1.26
N ALA A 7 -11.03 4.08 -0.47
CA ALA A 7 -10.92 4.24 0.78
C ALA A 7 -10.04 5.20 1.40
N ALA A 8 -8.98 5.45 0.87
CA ALA A 8 -7.98 6.27 1.49
C ALA A 8 -8.19 7.73 1.32
N SER A 9 -9.06 8.09 0.40
CA SER A 9 -9.14 9.45 0.05
C SER A 9 -9.73 10.28 1.17
N GLY A 10 -9.13 11.34 1.51
CA GLY A 10 -9.61 12.25 2.53
C GLY A 10 -9.27 11.86 3.95
N LYS A 11 -8.66 10.71 4.17
CA LYS A 11 -8.28 10.31 5.52
C LYS A 11 -6.85 10.71 5.81
N LYS A 12 -6.57 10.97 7.07
CA LYS A 12 -5.22 11.27 7.51
C LYS A 12 -4.38 10.01 7.36
N ILE A 13 -3.17 10.17 6.91
CA ILE A 13 -2.24 9.05 6.74
C ILE A 13 -1.08 9.24 7.69
N THR A 14 -0.82 8.22 8.51
CA THR A 14 0.31 8.24 9.43
C THR A 14 1.22 7.06 9.08
N PHE A 15 2.42 7.06 9.65
CA PHE A 15 3.40 6.01 9.38
C PHE A 15 3.89 5.47 10.71
N THR A 16 4.01 4.15 10.81
CA THR A 16 4.63 3.58 12.00
C THR A 16 6.12 3.89 11.99
N GLU A 17 6.75 3.79 13.14
CA GLU A 17 8.18 4.01 13.23
C GLU A 17 8.91 2.99 12.36
N HIS A 18 8.45 1.75 12.34
CA HIS A 18 9.04 0.72 11.50
C HIS A 18 8.95 1.10 10.02
N ALA A 19 7.81 1.64 9.59
CA ALA A 19 7.64 2.07 8.21
C ALA A 19 8.62 3.21 7.88
N ARG A 20 8.78 4.16 8.79
CA ARG A 20 9.70 5.27 8.54
C ARG A 20 11.13 4.79 8.43
N GLU A 21 11.54 3.85 9.30
CA GLU A 21 12.89 3.31 9.24
C GLU A 21 13.12 2.56 7.93
N ALA A 22 12.13 1.77 7.50
CA ALA A 22 12.26 1.04 6.26
C ALA A 22 12.37 1.98 5.07
N MET A 23 11.60 3.07 5.10
CA MET A 23 11.64 4.04 4.01
C MET A 23 12.99 4.74 3.92
N VAL A 24 13.57 5.10 5.06
CA VAL A 24 14.88 5.71 5.08
C VAL A 24 15.91 4.74 4.50
N LYS A 25 15.90 3.49 4.94
CA LYS A 25 16.81 2.50 4.43
C LYS A 25 16.67 2.29 2.94
N ARG A 26 15.46 2.34 2.44
CA ARG A 26 15.18 2.07 1.02
C ARG A 26 15.15 3.33 0.18
N GLU A 27 15.42 4.47 0.81
CA GLU A 27 15.45 5.76 0.13
C GLU A 27 14.11 6.07 -0.55
N LEU A 28 13.04 5.85 0.18
CA LEU A 28 11.68 6.14 -0.28
C LEU A 28 11.14 7.32 0.50
N ASP A 29 10.39 8.21 -0.16
CA ASP A 29 9.86 9.36 0.54
C ASP A 29 8.38 9.17 0.90
N GLU A 30 7.93 9.95 1.87
CA GLU A 30 6.57 9.82 2.35
C GLU A 30 5.54 10.27 1.32
N GLU A 31 5.89 11.25 0.50
CA GLU A 31 4.95 11.72 -0.51
C GLU A 31 4.61 10.63 -1.51
N SER A 32 5.58 9.84 -1.93
CA SER A 32 5.33 8.75 -2.86
C SER A 32 4.45 7.68 -2.21
N ALA A 33 4.68 7.41 -0.93
CA ALA A 33 3.86 6.44 -0.21
C ALA A 33 2.42 6.94 -0.08
N ILE A 34 2.24 8.23 0.23
CA ILE A 34 0.92 8.82 0.35
C ILE A 34 0.20 8.76 -0.99
N GLU A 35 0.93 9.03 -2.07
CA GLU A 35 0.34 8.96 -3.40
C GLU A 35 -0.13 7.53 -3.71
N ALA A 36 0.66 6.53 -3.35
CA ALA A 36 0.28 5.15 -3.59
C ALA A 36 -0.98 4.77 -2.80
N VAL A 37 -1.11 5.28 -1.58
CA VAL A 37 -2.28 4.99 -0.76
C VAL A 37 -3.52 5.70 -1.29
N ASN A 38 -3.37 6.96 -1.72
CA ASN A 38 -4.51 7.76 -2.19
C ASN A 38 -4.94 7.43 -3.62
N ASN A 39 -3.99 7.09 -4.48
CA ASN A 39 -4.29 6.84 -5.89
C ASN A 39 -3.63 5.55 -6.35
N PRO A 40 -4.01 4.42 -5.78
CA PRO A 40 -3.38 3.16 -6.17
C PRO A 40 -3.87 2.71 -7.54
N ASP A 41 -3.01 2.00 -8.25
CA ASP A 41 -3.42 1.35 -9.48
C ASP A 41 -4.12 0.04 -9.18
N GLU A 42 -3.74 -0.60 -8.07
CA GLU A 42 -4.36 -1.86 -7.65
C GLU A 42 -4.42 -1.91 -6.14
N LEU A 43 -5.47 -2.54 -5.61
CA LEU A 43 -5.62 -2.73 -4.17
C LEU A 43 -5.86 -4.20 -3.87
N PHE A 44 -5.25 -4.66 -2.80
CA PHE A 44 -5.42 -6.04 -2.35
C PHE A 44 -5.66 -6.06 -0.86
N LEU A 45 -6.27 -7.10 -0.37
CA LEU A 45 -6.41 -7.37 1.04
C LEU A 45 -5.46 -8.51 1.39
N ASN A 46 -4.64 -8.31 2.41
CA ASN A 46 -3.80 -9.38 2.92
C ASN A 46 -4.64 -10.17 3.89
N ARG A 47 -4.97 -11.42 3.53
CA ARG A 47 -5.91 -12.23 4.30
C ARG A 47 -5.37 -12.65 5.66
N ARG A 48 -4.06 -12.66 5.82
CA ARG A 48 -3.47 -13.10 7.06
C ARG A 48 -3.45 -12.01 8.11
N THR A 49 -3.32 -10.77 7.69
CA THR A 49 -3.18 -9.65 8.62
C THR A 49 -4.40 -8.73 8.61
N GLY A 50 -5.22 -8.81 7.57
CA GLY A 50 -6.34 -7.88 7.42
C GLY A 50 -5.91 -6.52 6.89
N ARG A 51 -4.64 -6.36 6.51
CA ARG A 51 -4.14 -5.07 6.05
C ARG A 51 -4.41 -4.90 4.56
N THR A 52 -4.49 -3.65 4.15
CA THR A 52 -4.68 -3.30 2.74
C THR A 52 -3.32 -3.08 2.09
N VAL A 53 -3.19 -3.55 0.86
CA VAL A 53 -1.96 -3.43 0.09
C VAL A 53 -2.27 -2.57 -1.13
N ALA A 54 -1.62 -1.43 -1.22
CA ALA A 54 -1.80 -0.49 -2.34
C ALA A 54 -0.58 -0.58 -3.25
N VAL A 55 -0.81 -0.75 -4.55
CA VAL A 55 0.28 -0.84 -5.52
C VAL A 55 0.15 0.32 -6.48
N LYS A 56 1.20 1.11 -6.60
CA LYS A 56 1.28 2.22 -7.55
C LYS A 56 2.35 1.89 -8.57
N ARG A 57 1.97 1.81 -9.83
CA ARG A 57 2.92 1.42 -10.87
C ARG A 57 3.61 2.63 -11.46
N ASP A 58 4.89 2.50 -11.65
CA ASP A 58 5.74 3.52 -12.24
C ASP A 58 6.88 2.73 -12.89
N ASP A 59 8.07 3.31 -13.03
CA ASP A 59 9.21 2.55 -13.54
C ASP A 59 9.36 1.28 -12.72
N GLN A 60 9.28 1.42 -11.40
CA GLN A 60 9.13 0.29 -10.51
C GLN A 60 7.82 0.51 -9.77
N ALA A 61 7.22 -0.56 -9.33
CA ALA A 61 5.99 -0.42 -8.57
C ALA A 61 6.30 -0.12 -7.10
N LEU A 62 5.55 0.80 -6.52
CA LEU A 62 5.66 1.11 -5.10
C LEU A 62 4.49 0.43 -4.40
N VAL A 63 4.81 -0.31 -3.34
CA VAL A 63 3.82 -1.05 -2.58
C VAL A 63 3.76 -0.47 -1.18
N ALA A 64 2.58 -0.05 -0.76
CA ALA A 64 2.36 0.48 0.58
C ALA A 64 1.31 -0.38 1.27
N VAL A 65 1.62 -0.85 2.46
CA VAL A 65 0.71 -1.69 3.24
C VAL A 65 0.25 -0.90 4.44
N TYR A 66 -1.06 -0.86 4.67
CA TYR A 66 -1.59 -0.03 5.74
C TYR A 66 -2.80 -0.64 6.42
N ASP A 67 -3.06 -0.16 7.65
CA ASP A 67 -4.25 -0.51 8.42
C ASP A 67 -5.17 0.68 8.49
N ALA A 68 -6.46 0.43 8.57
CA ALA A 68 -7.42 1.47 8.88
C ALA A 68 -7.60 1.47 10.40
N VAL A 69 -7.25 2.58 11.04
CA VAL A 69 -7.29 2.67 12.48
C VAL A 69 -8.16 3.86 12.86
N ASN A 70 -9.35 3.58 13.36
CA ASN A 70 -10.31 4.63 13.69
C ASN A 70 -10.55 5.55 12.50
N ASP A 71 -10.10 6.79 12.57
CA ASP A 71 -10.37 7.77 11.53
C ASP A 71 -9.16 8.06 10.65
N HIS A 72 -8.14 7.24 10.71
CA HIS A 72 -6.96 7.48 9.89
C HIS A 72 -6.41 6.16 9.32
N LEU A 73 -5.45 6.26 8.41
CA LEU A 73 -4.78 5.11 7.82
C LEU A 73 -3.34 5.10 8.33
N GLU A 74 -2.88 3.94 8.76
CA GLU A 74 -1.53 3.83 9.30
C GLU A 74 -0.71 2.93 8.40
N VAL A 75 0.30 3.50 7.75
CA VAL A 75 1.18 2.75 6.85
C VAL A 75 2.18 1.98 7.70
N VAL A 76 2.25 0.67 7.49
CA VAL A 76 3.12 -0.20 8.27
C VAL A 76 4.37 -0.62 7.52
N THR A 77 4.35 -0.60 6.20
CA THR A 77 5.55 -0.87 5.43
C THR A 77 5.42 -0.32 4.01
N VAL A 78 6.54 0.01 3.40
CA VAL A 78 6.60 0.52 2.03
C VAL A 78 7.82 -0.07 1.37
N PHE A 79 7.68 -0.56 0.15
CA PHE A 79 8.83 -1.06 -0.60
C PHE A 79 8.58 -0.92 -2.10
N LYS A 80 9.64 -1.03 -2.87
CA LYS A 80 9.53 -1.02 -4.33
C LYS A 80 9.85 -2.39 -4.88
N THR A 81 9.30 -2.71 -6.04
CA THR A 81 9.63 -3.95 -6.72
C THR A 81 9.68 -3.67 -8.23
N SER A 82 10.68 -4.25 -8.88
CA SER A 82 10.80 -4.16 -10.32
C SER A 82 9.97 -5.25 -11.01
N LYS A 83 9.39 -6.16 -10.24
CA LYS A 83 8.61 -7.26 -10.79
C LYS A 83 7.26 -7.36 -10.08
N PRO A 84 6.42 -6.33 -10.22
CA PRO A 84 5.15 -6.32 -9.49
C PRO A 84 4.21 -7.45 -9.92
N ASP A 85 4.20 -7.80 -11.20
CA ASP A 85 3.28 -8.85 -11.66
C ASP A 85 3.65 -10.19 -11.08
N LYS A 86 4.94 -10.47 -10.97
CA LYS A 86 5.39 -11.72 -10.38
C LYS A 86 5.04 -11.78 -8.91
N LEU A 87 5.24 -10.69 -8.19
CA LEU A 87 4.92 -10.62 -6.77
C LEU A 87 3.41 -10.83 -6.57
N ILE A 88 2.60 -10.10 -7.31
CA ILE A 88 1.15 -10.16 -7.19
C ILE A 88 0.65 -11.56 -7.49
N ARG A 89 1.13 -12.14 -8.60
CA ARG A 89 0.69 -13.48 -8.98
C ARG A 89 1.00 -14.48 -7.88
N ARG A 90 2.19 -14.41 -7.31
CA ARG A 90 2.57 -15.35 -6.27
C ARG A 90 1.68 -15.22 -5.05
N LYS A 91 1.37 -13.98 -4.66
CA LYS A 91 0.53 -13.75 -3.50
C LYS A 91 -0.91 -14.20 -3.73
N LEU A 92 -1.42 -13.98 -4.94
CA LEU A 92 -2.77 -14.40 -5.29
C LEU A 92 -2.84 -15.94 -5.36
N ASP A 93 -1.86 -16.56 -5.97
CA ASP A 93 -1.84 -18.02 -6.13
C ASP A 93 -1.79 -18.71 -4.78
N LYS A 94 -1.07 -18.14 -3.82
CA LYS A 94 -0.98 -18.73 -2.50
C LYS A 94 -2.16 -18.34 -1.60
N GLY A 95 -3.06 -17.52 -2.08
CA GLY A 95 -4.20 -17.10 -1.30
C GLY A 95 -3.87 -16.12 -0.21
N HIS A 96 -2.67 -15.52 -0.25
CA HIS A 96 -2.28 -14.53 0.76
C HIS A 96 -2.96 -13.18 0.50
N TRP A 97 -3.17 -12.84 -0.74
CA TRP A 97 -3.82 -11.58 -1.13
C TRP A 97 -5.08 -11.86 -1.92
N VAL A 98 -6.05 -10.97 -1.79
CA VAL A 98 -7.28 -11.00 -2.58
C VAL A 98 -7.42 -9.62 -3.20
N ARG A 99 -7.74 -9.56 -4.48
CA ARG A 99 -7.89 -8.28 -5.15
C ARG A 99 -9.18 -7.59 -4.69
N VAL A 100 -9.08 -6.34 -4.31
CA VAL A 100 -10.25 -5.59 -3.85
C VAL A 100 -10.46 -4.28 -4.61
N GLY A 101 -9.59 -3.94 -5.51
CA GLY A 101 -9.83 -2.73 -6.29
C GLY A 101 -8.80 -2.42 -7.31
#